data_74bb6f2e53703e8a127df87ab6df3306
#
_entry.id   74bb6f2e53703e8a127df87ab6df3306
#
_cell.length_a   1.000
_cell.length_b   1.000
_cell.length_c   1.000
_cell.angle_alpha   90.00
_cell.angle_beta   90.00
_cell.angle_gamma   90.00
#
_symmetry.space_group_name_H-M   'P 1'
#
loop_
_entity.id
_entity.type
_entity.pdbx_description
1 polymer ?
#
loop_
_entity_poly.entity_id
_entity_poly.type
_entity_poly.pdbx_seq_one_letter_code
_entity_poly.pdbx_strand_id
1 'polypeptide(L)'
;TADSQAYNDDLRKVFRKFQTDGVNEFVLDLRYNTGGSLDCVQLLCTMLAPADKMNQLLALLRYNDKRVESNQDLTFNPELIQSGANLNLSTVYVLTTNATRGAAEMVINCLNPYMKVILIGTQTAGEYVATEPFVHPTDRFILNLAVCNVFNVQEKSDYVNGFKPAYEYNEDSYLSTYLPFGNTNETLLSVALKTMSGVSENGGGEGTTRMVVTKRLMKFHPRRGLTLGISEK
;
A
#
# COMPACT_ATOMS: atom_id res chain seq x y z
N THR A 1 -8.91 17.62 -2.02
CA THR A 1 -9.40 18.39 -0.87
C THR A 1 -8.23 18.93 -0.05
N ALA A 2 -8.40 20.03 0.67
CA ALA A 2 -7.34 20.65 1.51
C ALA A 2 -6.70 19.62 2.47
N ASP A 3 -7.49 18.66 2.96
CA ASP A 3 -7.00 17.62 3.88
C ASP A 3 -6.02 16.63 3.23
N SER A 4 -6.25 16.23 1.97
CA SER A 4 -5.31 15.32 1.29
C SER A 4 -3.95 15.95 1.06
N GLN A 5 -3.91 17.25 0.79
CA GLN A 5 -2.66 17.99 0.63
C GLN A 5 -1.88 18.06 1.95
N ALA A 6 -2.54 18.29 3.08
CA ALA A 6 -1.91 18.35 4.40
C ALA A 6 -1.24 17.02 4.77
N TYR A 7 -1.90 15.88 4.52
CA TYR A 7 -1.32 14.56 4.74
C TYR A 7 -0.11 14.29 3.85
N ASN A 8 -0.17 14.69 2.57
CA ASN A 8 0.96 14.57 1.66
C ASN A 8 2.15 15.42 2.11
N ASP A 9 1.90 16.61 2.67
CA ASP A 9 2.96 17.48 3.19
C ASP A 9 3.61 16.87 4.45
N ASP A 10 2.83 16.25 5.33
CA ASP A 10 3.37 15.55 6.48
C ASP A 10 4.19 14.31 6.06
N LEU A 11 3.73 13.58 5.06
CA LEU A 11 4.48 12.47 4.49
C LEU A 11 5.84 12.96 3.92
N ARG A 12 5.87 14.07 3.20
CA ARG A 12 7.12 14.70 2.70
C ARG A 12 8.08 15.05 3.83
N LYS A 13 7.58 15.62 4.94
CA LYS A 13 8.42 15.96 6.12
C LYS A 13 9.07 14.71 6.71
N VAL A 14 8.30 13.62 6.85
CA VAL A 14 8.79 12.34 7.36
C VAL A 14 9.89 11.78 6.46
N PHE A 15 9.69 11.77 5.14
CA PHE A 15 10.69 11.27 4.20
C PHE A 15 11.95 12.15 4.15
N ARG A 16 11.82 13.47 4.31
CA ARG A 16 12.96 14.37 4.48
C ARG A 16 13.78 13.99 5.71
N LYS A 17 13.09 13.69 6.82
CA LYS A 17 13.77 13.24 8.04
C LYS A 17 14.51 11.92 7.82
N PHE A 18 13.89 10.94 7.19
CA PHE A 18 14.52 9.66 6.89
C PHE A 18 15.78 9.83 6.02
N GLN A 19 15.74 10.70 5.02
CA GLN A 19 16.93 11.01 4.22
C GLN A 19 18.03 11.64 5.06
N THR A 20 17.68 12.59 5.94
CA THR A 20 18.65 13.26 6.84
C THR A 20 19.28 12.28 7.81
N ASP A 21 18.48 11.31 8.30
CA ASP A 21 18.96 10.26 9.21
C ASP A 21 19.73 9.14 8.47
N GLY A 22 19.83 9.19 7.14
CA GLY A 22 20.57 8.21 6.34
C GLY A 22 19.89 6.84 6.25
N VAL A 23 18.55 6.80 6.28
CA VAL A 23 17.78 5.56 6.18
C VAL A 23 18.01 4.89 4.84
N ASN A 24 18.43 3.62 4.85
CA ASN A 24 18.68 2.79 3.68
C ASN A 24 17.90 1.46 3.69
N GLU A 25 17.22 1.15 4.78
CA GLU A 25 16.29 0.02 4.91
C GLU A 25 14.92 0.55 5.34
N PHE A 26 13.85 -0.02 4.81
CA PHE A 26 12.51 0.53 5.02
C PHE A 26 11.45 -0.54 5.21
N VAL A 27 10.65 -0.40 6.26
CA VAL A 27 9.43 -1.18 6.50
C VAL A 27 8.22 -0.28 6.33
N LEU A 28 7.34 -0.64 5.40
CA LEU A 28 6.06 0.02 5.17
C LEU A 28 4.94 -0.80 5.83
N ASP A 29 4.32 -0.25 6.85
CA ASP A 29 3.22 -0.91 7.55
C ASP A 29 1.87 -0.57 6.88
N LEU A 30 1.32 -1.54 6.14
CA LEU A 30 0.03 -1.44 5.47
C LEU A 30 -1.00 -2.41 6.04
N ARG A 31 -0.78 -2.97 7.22
CA ARG A 31 -1.59 -4.04 7.81
C ARG A 31 -3.09 -3.76 7.84
N TYR A 32 -3.49 -2.54 8.12
CA TYR A 32 -4.90 -2.14 8.23
C TYR A 32 -5.26 -1.01 7.28
N ASN A 33 -4.44 -0.79 6.27
CA ASN A 33 -4.71 0.21 5.25
C ASN A 33 -5.78 -0.30 4.29
N THR A 34 -6.96 0.32 4.32
CA THR A 34 -8.13 -0.07 3.54
C THR A 34 -8.36 0.81 2.32
N GLY A 35 -7.37 1.56 1.89
CA GLY A 35 -7.45 2.43 0.72
C GLY A 35 -6.71 3.74 0.88
N GLY A 36 -6.97 4.69 -0.01
CA GLY A 36 -6.32 6.00 -0.03
C GLY A 36 -6.54 6.73 -1.34
N SER A 37 -5.88 7.89 -1.49
CA SER A 37 -5.93 8.67 -2.71
C SER A 37 -4.83 8.27 -3.68
N LEU A 38 -5.12 8.43 -4.97
CA LEU A 38 -4.17 8.20 -6.05
C LEU A 38 -2.91 9.06 -5.91
N ASP A 39 -3.09 10.34 -5.54
CA ASP A 39 -1.99 11.30 -5.36
C ASP A 39 -1.01 10.84 -4.27
N CYS A 40 -1.55 10.30 -3.17
CA CYS A 40 -0.72 9.77 -2.10
C CYS A 40 0.07 8.53 -2.54
N VAL A 41 -0.57 7.63 -3.32
CA VAL A 41 0.12 6.46 -3.89
C VAL A 41 1.26 6.89 -4.80
N GLN A 42 0.99 7.82 -5.73
CA GLN A 42 2.00 8.29 -6.67
C GLN A 42 3.18 8.96 -5.94
N LEU A 43 2.89 9.82 -4.96
CA LEU A 43 3.91 10.47 -4.13
C LEU A 43 4.74 9.44 -3.36
N LEU A 44 4.09 8.50 -2.65
CA LEU A 44 4.77 7.48 -1.85
C LEU A 44 5.67 6.60 -2.72
N CYS A 45 5.15 6.10 -3.84
CA CYS A 45 5.94 5.31 -4.78
C CYS A 45 7.14 6.09 -5.32
N THR A 46 6.95 7.38 -5.66
CA THR A 46 8.04 8.24 -6.15
C THR A 46 9.12 8.46 -5.08
N MET A 47 8.75 8.57 -3.80
CA MET A 47 9.71 8.75 -2.71
C MET A 47 10.45 7.46 -2.32
N LEU A 48 9.87 6.27 -2.60
CA LEU A 48 10.48 4.97 -2.28
C LEU A 48 11.37 4.44 -3.42
N ALA A 49 10.93 4.61 -4.67
CA ALA A 49 11.53 3.98 -5.85
C ALA A 49 13.01 4.32 -6.05
N PRO A 50 13.78 3.45 -6.75
CA PRO A 50 15.12 3.78 -7.17
C PRO A 50 15.16 5.08 -7.98
N ALA A 51 16.15 5.92 -7.74
CA ALA A 51 16.26 7.26 -8.33
C ALA A 51 16.38 7.24 -9.87
N ASP A 52 16.92 6.18 -10.45
CA ASP A 52 17.03 5.97 -11.89
C ASP A 52 15.67 5.67 -12.57
N LYS A 53 14.61 5.47 -11.79
CA LYS A 53 13.24 5.24 -12.29
C LYS A 53 12.40 6.50 -12.40
N MET A 54 12.92 7.65 -11.97
CA MET A 54 12.19 8.91 -12.09
C MET A 54 11.78 9.19 -13.54
N ASN A 55 10.57 9.73 -13.72
CA ASN A 55 9.90 9.98 -15.00
C ASN A 55 9.52 8.72 -15.81
N GLN A 56 9.83 7.51 -15.33
CA GLN A 56 9.32 6.28 -15.93
C GLN A 56 7.86 6.06 -15.53
N LEU A 57 7.18 5.24 -16.31
CA LEU A 57 5.78 4.88 -16.10
C LEU A 57 5.62 4.14 -14.77
N LEU A 58 4.68 4.55 -13.94
CA LEU A 58 4.36 3.92 -12.65
C LEU A 58 3.13 3.00 -12.77
N ALA A 59 2.05 3.56 -13.32
CA ALA A 59 0.76 2.89 -13.40
C ALA A 59 -0.04 3.34 -14.61
N LEU A 60 -0.94 2.47 -15.05
CA LEU A 60 -1.91 2.73 -16.11
C LEU A 60 -3.32 2.62 -15.53
N LEU A 61 -4.09 3.71 -15.59
CA LEU A 61 -5.50 3.71 -15.26
C LEU A 61 -6.30 3.53 -16.54
N ARG A 62 -7.08 2.45 -16.62
CA ARG A 62 -7.85 2.11 -17.83
C ARG A 62 -9.33 2.05 -17.50
N TYR A 63 -10.04 3.00 -18.05
CA TYR A 63 -11.49 3.12 -17.97
C TYR A 63 -12.16 2.20 -18.99
N ASN A 64 -13.47 2.07 -18.91
CA ASN A 64 -14.24 1.29 -19.88
C ASN A 64 -14.30 1.97 -21.25
N ASP A 65 -14.89 1.28 -22.23
CA ASP A 65 -14.99 1.73 -23.64
C ASP A 65 -15.73 3.05 -23.84
N LYS A 66 -16.54 3.48 -22.86
CA LYS A 66 -17.29 4.76 -22.90
C LYS A 66 -16.54 5.93 -22.27
N ARG A 67 -15.41 5.67 -21.61
CA ARG A 67 -14.58 6.68 -20.92
C ARG A 67 -13.09 6.54 -21.26
N VAL A 68 -12.77 6.07 -22.46
CA VAL A 68 -11.37 5.87 -22.91
C VAL A 68 -10.57 7.17 -22.84
N GLU A 69 -11.21 8.31 -23.04
CA GLU A 69 -10.59 9.65 -22.93
C GLU A 69 -10.16 9.98 -21.50
N SER A 70 -10.67 9.26 -20.49
CA SER A 70 -10.27 9.39 -19.10
C SER A 70 -9.07 8.53 -18.72
N ASN A 71 -8.55 7.70 -19.64
CA ASN A 71 -7.36 6.90 -19.39
C ASN A 71 -6.18 7.78 -19.00
N GLN A 72 -5.42 7.33 -18.00
CA GLN A 72 -4.27 8.07 -17.49
C GLN A 72 -3.05 7.16 -17.37
N ASP A 73 -1.90 7.73 -17.68
CA ASP A 73 -0.61 7.13 -17.48
C ASP A 73 0.12 7.92 -16.39
N LEU A 74 0.37 7.28 -15.26
CA LEU A 74 1.06 7.90 -14.15
C LEU A 74 2.54 7.55 -14.21
N THR A 75 3.38 8.51 -13.88
CA THR A 75 4.84 8.34 -13.82
C THR A 75 5.34 8.51 -12.39
N PHE A 76 6.55 8.03 -12.10
CA PHE A 76 7.30 8.49 -10.93
C PHE A 76 7.65 9.96 -11.15
N ASN A 77 6.85 10.86 -10.61
CA ASN A 77 6.98 12.29 -10.85
C ASN A 77 7.82 12.96 -9.75
N PRO A 78 9.08 13.35 -10.04
CA PRO A 78 9.96 13.98 -9.06
C PRO A 78 9.45 15.34 -8.57
N GLU A 79 8.60 16.04 -9.33
CA GLU A 79 8.02 17.31 -8.92
C GLU A 79 7.08 17.17 -7.69
N LEU A 80 6.48 15.98 -7.51
CA LEU A 80 5.64 15.71 -6.36
C LEU A 80 6.42 15.66 -5.05
N ILE A 81 7.71 15.37 -5.10
CA ILE A 81 8.56 15.26 -3.91
C ILE A 81 8.67 16.60 -3.17
N GLN A 82 8.81 17.72 -3.90
CA GLN A 82 8.91 19.07 -3.33
C GLN A 82 9.92 19.16 -2.17
N SER A 83 9.43 19.49 -0.95
CA SER A 83 10.24 19.55 0.27
C SER A 83 10.55 18.17 0.88
N GLY A 84 10.01 17.09 0.32
CA GLY A 84 10.27 15.71 0.74
C GLY A 84 11.63 15.19 0.29
N ALA A 85 11.75 13.87 0.19
CA ALA A 85 12.96 13.23 -0.31
C ALA A 85 12.63 11.90 -1.01
N ASN A 86 13.42 11.54 -2.02
CA ASN A 86 13.47 10.19 -2.53
C ASN A 86 14.55 9.41 -1.75
N LEU A 87 14.18 8.23 -1.24
CA LEU A 87 15.09 7.38 -0.46
C LEU A 87 15.94 6.46 -1.33
N ASN A 88 15.65 6.37 -2.63
CA ASN A 88 16.42 5.58 -3.59
C ASN A 88 16.59 4.11 -3.14
N LEU A 89 15.50 3.46 -2.78
CA LEU A 89 15.54 2.11 -2.23
C LEU A 89 15.54 1.05 -3.34
N SER A 90 16.30 -0.01 -3.14
CA SER A 90 16.28 -1.22 -3.99
C SER A 90 15.32 -2.29 -3.43
N THR A 91 14.97 -2.20 -2.16
CA THR A 91 14.09 -3.15 -1.45
C THR A 91 13.17 -2.39 -0.50
N VAL A 92 11.91 -2.83 -0.42
CA VAL A 92 10.97 -2.41 0.61
C VAL A 92 10.31 -3.64 1.24
N TYR A 93 10.22 -3.65 2.56
CA TYR A 93 9.49 -4.67 3.32
C TYR A 93 8.11 -4.12 3.64
N VAL A 94 7.06 -4.88 3.35
CA VAL A 94 5.68 -4.42 3.53
C VAL A 94 4.95 -5.36 4.47
N LEU A 95 4.44 -4.82 5.57
CA LEU A 95 3.60 -5.58 6.48
C LEU A 95 2.15 -5.55 5.98
N THR A 96 1.55 -6.73 5.80
CA THR A 96 0.21 -6.87 5.21
C THR A 96 -0.72 -7.74 6.04
N THR A 97 -2.01 -7.46 5.92
CA THR A 97 -3.08 -8.33 6.41
C THR A 97 -4.18 -8.46 5.36
N ASN A 98 -5.18 -9.29 5.64
CA ASN A 98 -6.37 -9.40 4.80
C ASN A 98 -7.25 -8.11 4.76
N ALA A 99 -6.90 -7.11 5.56
CA ALA A 99 -7.50 -5.78 5.51
C ALA A 99 -6.77 -4.83 4.54
N THR A 100 -5.53 -5.15 4.17
CA THR A 100 -4.72 -4.39 3.20
C THR A 100 -5.39 -4.43 1.84
N ARG A 101 -5.82 -3.27 1.28
CA ARG A 101 -6.56 -3.22 0.03
C ARG A 101 -6.41 -1.90 -0.74
N GLY A 102 -6.85 -1.92 -2.01
CA GLY A 102 -6.99 -0.74 -2.86
C GLY A 102 -5.68 0.02 -3.05
N ALA A 103 -5.59 1.24 -2.55
CA ALA A 103 -4.38 2.07 -2.67
C ALA A 103 -3.12 1.39 -2.12
N ALA A 104 -3.24 0.63 -1.02
CA ALA A 104 -2.13 -0.13 -0.46
C ALA A 104 -1.65 -1.23 -1.41
N GLU A 105 -2.56 -1.94 -2.07
CA GLU A 105 -2.22 -2.96 -3.06
C GLU A 105 -1.68 -2.35 -4.36
N MET A 106 -2.14 -1.15 -4.73
CA MET A 106 -1.58 -0.41 -5.86
C MET A 106 -0.09 -0.07 -5.61
N VAL A 107 0.28 0.35 -4.40
CA VAL A 107 1.70 0.58 -4.05
C VAL A 107 2.52 -0.68 -4.29
N ILE A 108 2.05 -1.83 -3.81
CA ILE A 108 2.71 -3.13 -3.99
C ILE A 108 2.84 -3.47 -5.47
N ASN A 109 1.73 -3.42 -6.22
CA ASN A 109 1.69 -3.77 -7.64
C ASN A 109 2.62 -2.91 -8.49
N CYS A 110 2.61 -1.60 -8.24
CA CYS A 110 3.33 -0.64 -9.07
C CYS A 110 4.83 -0.57 -8.75
N LEU A 111 5.26 -0.90 -7.53
CA LEU A 111 6.67 -0.98 -7.18
C LEU A 111 7.34 -2.30 -7.58
N ASN A 112 6.58 -3.41 -7.63
CA ASN A 112 7.12 -4.75 -7.95
C ASN A 112 7.98 -4.83 -9.22
N PRO A 113 7.67 -4.12 -10.33
CA PRO A 113 8.50 -4.16 -11.54
C PRO A 113 9.86 -3.46 -11.40
N TYR A 114 10.04 -2.62 -10.38
CA TYR A 114 11.16 -1.69 -10.28
C TYR A 114 12.11 -1.98 -9.12
N MET A 115 11.62 -2.63 -8.08
CA MET A 115 12.37 -2.91 -6.87
C MET A 115 11.88 -4.20 -6.21
N LYS A 116 12.65 -4.71 -5.27
CA LYS A 116 12.24 -5.89 -4.50
C LYS A 116 11.20 -5.49 -3.45
N VAL A 117 9.97 -5.99 -3.57
CA VAL A 117 8.88 -5.80 -2.59
C VAL A 117 8.69 -7.11 -1.84
N ILE A 118 9.00 -7.11 -0.55
CA ILE A 118 8.92 -8.30 0.31
C ILE A 118 7.72 -8.15 1.24
N LEU A 119 6.70 -8.98 1.03
CA LEU A 119 5.50 -8.98 1.85
C LEU A 119 5.63 -9.92 3.04
N ILE A 120 5.21 -9.45 4.22
CA ILE A 120 5.26 -10.16 5.49
C ILE A 120 3.88 -10.01 6.16
N GLY A 121 3.30 -11.12 6.59
CA GLY A 121 1.98 -11.11 7.24
C GLY A 121 1.01 -12.07 6.61
N THR A 122 -0.20 -11.62 6.27
CA THR A 122 -1.19 -12.44 5.56
C THR A 122 -1.53 -11.87 4.19
N GLN A 123 -2.18 -12.70 3.37
CA GLN A 123 -2.61 -12.33 2.02
C GLN A 123 -3.52 -11.11 2.05
N THR A 124 -3.32 -10.20 1.10
CA THR A 124 -4.11 -8.96 0.96
C THR A 124 -5.50 -9.22 0.39
N ALA A 125 -6.34 -8.19 0.29
CA ALA A 125 -7.75 -8.35 -0.05
C ALA A 125 -8.05 -8.60 -1.54
N GLY A 126 -7.24 -8.04 -2.45
CA GLY A 126 -7.43 -8.21 -3.89
C GLY A 126 -8.29 -7.15 -4.55
N GLU A 127 -8.21 -5.90 -4.12
CA GLU A 127 -8.96 -4.79 -4.69
C GLU A 127 -8.14 -4.04 -5.76
N TYR A 128 -8.31 -4.45 -7.02
CA TYR A 128 -7.51 -4.00 -8.18
C TYR A 128 -8.15 -2.88 -8.99
N VAL A 129 -9.30 -2.35 -8.53
CA VAL A 129 -10.05 -1.29 -9.20
C VAL A 129 -9.98 0.01 -8.42
N ALA A 130 -10.04 1.13 -9.15
CA ALA A 130 -10.23 2.45 -8.55
C ALA A 130 -11.70 2.87 -8.58
N THR A 131 -12.12 3.61 -7.57
CA THR A 131 -13.50 4.07 -7.41
C THR A 131 -13.57 5.60 -7.46
N GLU A 132 -14.68 6.12 -7.99
CA GLU A 132 -15.06 7.53 -7.90
C GLU A 132 -16.31 7.69 -7.06
N PRO A 133 -16.38 8.73 -6.19
CA PRO A 133 -17.58 9.07 -5.47
C PRO A 133 -18.55 9.83 -6.37
N PHE A 134 -19.79 9.34 -6.47
CA PHE A 134 -20.90 10.03 -7.12
C PHE A 134 -21.86 10.52 -6.04
N VAL A 135 -21.92 11.84 -5.88
CA VAL A 135 -22.76 12.49 -4.88
C VAL A 135 -24.12 12.79 -5.49
N HIS A 136 -25.19 12.25 -4.89
CA HIS A 136 -26.53 12.61 -5.33
C HIS A 136 -26.89 14.01 -4.84
N PRO A 137 -27.39 14.92 -5.72
CA PRO A 137 -27.57 16.32 -5.36
C PRO A 137 -28.61 16.58 -4.24
N THR A 138 -29.60 15.70 -4.11
CA THR A 138 -30.73 15.89 -3.18
C THR A 138 -30.82 14.87 -2.06
N ASP A 139 -30.39 13.61 -2.29
CA ASP A 139 -30.69 12.50 -1.39
C ASP A 139 -29.62 12.19 -0.35
N ARG A 140 -28.59 13.02 -0.25
CA ARG A 140 -27.52 12.92 0.76
C ARG A 140 -26.81 11.55 0.81
N PHE A 141 -26.80 10.79 -0.27
CA PHE A 141 -26.01 9.58 -0.37
C PHE A 141 -24.85 9.73 -1.37
N ILE A 142 -23.81 8.94 -1.15
CA ILE A 142 -22.64 8.89 -2.00
C ILE A 142 -22.51 7.45 -2.49
N LEU A 143 -22.43 7.26 -3.81
CA LEU A 143 -22.12 5.98 -4.44
C LEU A 143 -20.64 5.98 -4.83
N ASN A 144 -19.88 5.04 -4.28
CA ASN A 144 -18.51 4.81 -4.74
C ASN A 144 -18.54 3.70 -5.80
N LEU A 145 -18.39 4.08 -7.07
CA LEU A 145 -18.45 3.16 -8.19
C LEU A 145 -17.05 2.81 -8.68
N ALA A 146 -16.81 1.54 -8.98
CA ALA A 146 -15.61 1.13 -9.69
C ALA A 146 -15.65 1.72 -11.10
N VAL A 147 -14.61 2.49 -11.47
CA VAL A 147 -14.57 3.25 -12.72
C VAL A 147 -13.42 2.85 -13.64
N CYS A 148 -12.32 2.36 -13.10
CA CYS A 148 -11.19 1.90 -13.91
C CYS A 148 -10.42 0.77 -13.23
N ASN A 149 -9.71 0.00 -14.05
CA ASN A 149 -8.70 -0.94 -13.61
C ASN A 149 -7.35 -0.23 -13.47
N VAL A 150 -6.57 -0.67 -12.49
CA VAL A 150 -5.22 -0.16 -12.24
C VAL A 150 -4.20 -1.22 -12.60
N PHE A 151 -3.38 -0.92 -13.61
CA PHE A 151 -2.31 -1.80 -14.08
C PHE A 151 -0.95 -1.23 -13.68
N ASN A 152 0.03 -2.09 -13.46
CA ASN A 152 1.44 -1.68 -13.40
C ASN A 152 2.03 -1.54 -14.81
N VAL A 153 3.32 -1.16 -14.91
CA VAL A 153 4.00 -0.98 -16.20
C VAL A 153 4.07 -2.24 -17.06
N GLN A 154 3.91 -3.43 -16.46
CA GLN A 154 3.85 -4.72 -17.19
C GLN A 154 2.42 -5.09 -17.59
N GLU A 155 1.49 -4.13 -17.52
CA GLU A 155 0.05 -4.32 -17.77
C GLU A 155 -0.59 -5.41 -16.89
N LYS A 156 -0.07 -5.58 -15.65
CA LYS A 156 -0.60 -6.55 -14.69
C LYS A 156 -1.55 -5.88 -13.70
N SER A 157 -2.72 -6.50 -13.56
CA SER A 157 -3.77 -6.18 -12.60
C SER A 157 -4.42 -7.48 -12.10
N ASP A 158 -3.64 -8.55 -12.00
CA ASP A 158 -4.08 -9.93 -11.80
C ASP A 158 -4.12 -10.37 -10.32
N TYR A 159 -4.21 -9.39 -9.41
CA TYR A 159 -4.24 -9.66 -7.97
C TYR A 159 -5.65 -9.66 -7.36
N VAL A 160 -6.65 -10.13 -8.11
CA VAL A 160 -8.05 -10.24 -7.63
C VAL A 160 -8.20 -11.10 -6.36
N ASN A 161 -7.28 -12.02 -6.13
CA ASN A 161 -7.22 -12.81 -4.89
C ASN A 161 -6.25 -12.22 -3.85
N GLY A 162 -5.72 -11.02 -4.08
CA GLY A 162 -4.70 -10.41 -3.24
C GLY A 162 -3.28 -10.93 -3.47
N PHE A 163 -2.32 -10.24 -2.89
CA PHE A 163 -0.91 -10.63 -2.92
C PHE A 163 -0.62 -11.61 -1.77
N LYS A 164 0.03 -12.72 -2.09
CA LYS A 164 0.52 -13.66 -1.08
C LYS A 164 1.83 -13.13 -0.49
N PRO A 165 2.00 -13.13 0.84
CA PRO A 165 3.25 -12.74 1.46
C PRO A 165 4.36 -13.75 1.18
N ALA A 166 5.60 -13.26 1.14
CA ALA A 166 6.78 -14.11 1.08
C ALA A 166 7.04 -14.82 2.42
N TYR A 167 6.63 -14.17 3.51
CA TYR A 167 6.69 -14.70 4.86
C TYR A 167 5.30 -14.63 5.48
N GLU A 168 4.64 -15.80 5.56
CA GLU A 168 3.26 -15.88 6.04
C GLU A 168 3.22 -15.98 7.57
N TYR A 169 2.68 -14.93 8.20
CA TYR A 169 2.48 -14.84 9.65
C TYR A 169 1.12 -14.22 9.92
N ASN A 170 0.30 -14.90 10.68
CA ASN A 170 -0.98 -14.37 11.14
C ASN A 170 -0.82 -13.78 12.55
N GLU A 171 -0.81 -12.44 12.66
CA GLU A 171 -0.68 -11.77 13.96
C GLU A 171 -1.84 -12.07 14.90
N ASP A 172 -3.04 -12.34 14.39
CA ASP A 172 -4.21 -12.73 15.20
C ASP A 172 -3.95 -14.03 16.00
N SER A 173 -2.96 -14.82 15.60
CA SER A 173 -2.54 -16.03 16.33
C SER A 173 -1.73 -15.72 17.60
N TYR A 174 -1.30 -14.48 17.77
CA TYR A 174 -0.42 -14.01 18.84
C TYR A 174 -1.05 -12.93 19.71
N LEU A 175 -2.39 -12.91 19.84
CA LEU A 175 -3.16 -11.87 20.53
C LEU A 175 -2.70 -11.56 21.96
N SER A 176 -2.07 -12.51 22.63
CA SER A 176 -1.54 -12.33 23.99
C SER A 176 -0.23 -11.53 24.05
N THR A 177 0.37 -11.23 22.91
CA THR A 177 1.70 -10.62 22.80
C THR A 177 1.72 -9.38 21.92
N TYR A 178 0.56 -8.69 21.75
CA TYR A 178 0.54 -7.42 21.04
C TYR A 178 1.46 -6.40 21.71
N LEU A 179 2.43 -5.93 20.95
CA LEU A 179 3.34 -4.87 21.35
C LEU A 179 3.00 -3.58 20.59
N PRO A 180 3.35 -2.41 21.14
CA PRO A 180 3.16 -1.14 20.43
C PRO A 180 3.83 -1.13 19.06
N PHE A 181 3.23 -0.42 18.10
CA PHE A 181 3.83 -0.21 16.79
C PHE A 181 5.23 0.38 16.91
N GLY A 182 6.16 -0.15 16.10
CA GLY A 182 7.57 0.21 16.13
C GLY A 182 8.41 -0.49 17.21
N ASN A 183 7.80 -1.31 18.05
CA ASN A 183 8.58 -2.18 18.95
C ASN A 183 9.25 -3.28 18.12
N THR A 184 10.58 -3.40 18.21
CA THR A 184 11.38 -4.36 17.43
C THR A 184 11.05 -5.83 17.70
N ASN A 185 10.40 -6.12 18.81
CA ASN A 185 9.92 -7.46 19.18
C ASN A 185 8.46 -7.71 18.76
N GLU A 186 7.80 -6.74 18.12
CA GLU A 186 6.47 -6.93 17.55
C GLU A 186 6.53 -7.98 16.43
N THR A 187 5.53 -8.85 16.35
CA THR A 187 5.58 -10.08 15.56
C THR A 187 6.01 -9.85 14.11
N LEU A 188 5.31 -9.03 13.35
CA LEU A 188 5.61 -8.85 11.92
C LEU A 188 6.86 -7.99 11.72
N LEU A 189 7.05 -6.97 12.55
CA LEU A 189 8.23 -6.12 12.47
C LEU A 189 9.50 -6.90 12.80
N SER A 190 9.47 -7.79 13.79
CA SER A 190 10.63 -8.63 14.13
C SER A 190 11.03 -9.56 12.98
N VAL A 191 10.05 -10.11 12.24
CA VAL A 191 10.31 -10.90 11.03
C VAL A 191 10.96 -10.04 9.94
N ALA A 192 10.47 -8.82 9.73
CA ALA A 192 11.07 -7.90 8.77
C ALA A 192 12.54 -7.61 9.11
N LEU A 193 12.82 -7.27 10.37
CA LEU A 193 14.17 -6.98 10.85
C LEU A 193 15.13 -8.17 10.74
N LYS A 194 14.67 -9.37 11.07
CA LYS A 194 15.45 -10.61 10.88
C LYS A 194 15.74 -10.87 9.41
N THR A 195 14.76 -10.66 8.54
CA THR A 195 14.92 -10.83 7.09
C THR A 195 15.93 -9.84 6.52
N MET A 196 15.92 -8.58 6.98
CA MET A 196 16.92 -7.56 6.62
C MET A 196 18.34 -7.97 7.02
N SER A 197 18.48 -8.53 8.22
CA SER A 197 19.79 -8.95 8.74
C SER A 197 20.31 -10.25 8.12
N GLY A 198 19.59 -10.85 7.16
CA GLY A 198 19.98 -12.10 6.50
C GLY A 198 19.86 -13.34 7.40
N VAL A 199 19.23 -13.20 8.57
CA VAL A 199 18.90 -14.35 9.43
C VAL A 199 17.66 -15.01 8.85
N SER A 200 17.86 -16.00 7.99
CA SER A 200 16.79 -16.83 7.44
C SER A 200 16.28 -17.77 8.53
N GLU A 201 15.13 -17.50 9.10
CA GLU A 201 14.35 -18.57 9.73
C GLU A 201 13.78 -19.42 8.59
N ASN A 202 14.44 -20.55 8.31
CA ASN A 202 13.88 -21.59 7.46
C ASN A 202 12.60 -22.11 8.12
N GLY A 203 11.48 -21.87 7.45
CA GLY A 203 10.24 -22.58 7.67
C GLY A 203 9.38 -21.99 8.75
N GLY A 204 8.11 -21.87 8.40
CA GLY A 204 7.05 -21.59 9.35
C GLY A 204 7.21 -22.41 10.62
N GLY A 205 7.44 -21.73 11.72
CA GLY A 205 7.40 -22.36 13.02
C GLY A 205 6.01 -22.93 13.22
N GLU A 206 5.89 -24.25 13.09
CA GLU A 206 4.80 -24.98 13.71
C GLU A 206 4.85 -24.77 15.22
N GLY A 207 4.40 -23.61 15.64
CA GLY A 207 3.89 -23.44 16.97
C GLY A 207 2.57 -24.20 17.05
N THR A 208 2.63 -25.50 17.35
CA THR A 208 1.48 -26.30 17.72
C THR A 208 0.89 -25.79 19.03
N THR A 209 0.25 -24.65 18.98
CA THR A 209 -0.73 -24.25 19.98
C THR A 209 -2.03 -24.04 19.20
N ARG A 210 -2.89 -25.03 19.34
CA ARG A 210 -4.26 -25.05 18.83
C ARG A 210 -5.01 -23.89 19.47
N MET A 211 -4.94 -22.70 18.82
CA MET A 211 -5.66 -21.53 19.30
C MET A 211 -7.12 -21.60 18.90
N VAL A 212 -7.95 -21.44 19.89
CA VAL A 212 -9.37 -21.18 19.76
C VAL A 212 -9.55 -19.97 18.87
N VAL A 213 -10.15 -20.16 17.69
CA VAL A 213 -10.54 -19.07 16.81
C VAL A 213 -11.60 -18.25 17.53
N THR A 214 -11.18 -17.21 18.21
CA THR A 214 -12.10 -16.18 18.71
C THR A 214 -12.66 -15.46 17.50
N LYS A 215 -13.96 -15.55 17.28
CA LYS A 215 -14.69 -14.81 16.26
C LYS A 215 -14.27 -13.34 16.33
N ARG A 216 -13.70 -12.83 15.26
CA ARG A 216 -13.32 -11.44 15.12
C ARG A 216 -14.51 -10.55 15.46
N LEU A 217 -14.41 -9.78 16.55
CA LEU A 217 -15.48 -8.87 17.01
C LEU A 217 -15.54 -7.57 16.18
N MET A 218 -14.57 -7.32 15.32
CA MET A 218 -14.57 -6.17 14.43
C MET A 218 -15.13 -6.56 13.06
N LYS A 219 -16.37 -6.14 12.80
CA LYS A 219 -16.86 -6.06 11.42
C LYS A 219 -16.15 -4.91 10.73
N PHE A 220 -15.08 -5.21 9.98
CA PHE A 220 -14.52 -4.26 9.05
C PHE A 220 -15.60 -3.89 8.03
N HIS A 221 -15.97 -2.62 8.01
CA HIS A 221 -16.81 -2.10 6.92
C HIS A 221 -15.91 -1.89 5.70
N PRO A 222 -16.10 -2.61 4.60
CA PRO A 222 -15.28 -2.50 3.41
C PRO A 222 -15.67 -1.22 2.63
N ARG A 223 -15.16 -0.05 3.02
CA ARG A 223 -15.62 1.20 2.41
C ARG A 223 -14.57 2.16 1.93
N ARG A 224 -13.30 1.76 1.84
CA ARG A 224 -12.26 2.64 1.28
C ARG A 224 -11.28 1.83 0.44
N GLY A 225 -11.61 1.64 -0.82
CA GLY A 225 -10.65 1.23 -1.84
C GLY A 225 -9.82 2.41 -2.36
N LEU A 226 -9.11 2.23 -3.45
CA LEU A 226 -8.44 3.33 -4.16
C LEU A 226 -9.51 4.33 -4.64
N THR A 227 -9.43 5.57 -4.19
CA THR A 227 -10.34 6.63 -4.59
C THR A 227 -9.60 7.63 -5.48
N LEU A 228 -10.14 7.88 -6.67
CA LEU A 228 -9.72 8.98 -7.52
C LEU A 228 -10.29 10.28 -6.96
N GLY A 229 -9.51 11.37 -7.01
CA GLY A 229 -9.96 12.67 -6.55
C GLY A 229 -11.23 13.13 -7.27
N ILE A 230 -12.06 13.95 -6.60
CA ILE A 230 -13.21 14.59 -7.22
C ILE A 230 -12.65 15.64 -8.18
N SER A 231 -12.85 15.47 -9.48
CA SER A 231 -12.68 16.56 -10.45
C SER A 231 -13.83 17.55 -10.24
N GLU A 232 -13.56 18.69 -9.62
CA GLU A 232 -14.49 19.83 -9.69
C GLU A 232 -14.54 20.32 -11.13
N LYS A 233 -15.72 20.19 -11.75
CA LYS A 233 -16.04 20.87 -13.00
C LYS A 233 -16.72 22.18 -12.67
#